data_246f1e7fc1478cb1c44d3028dd227d74
#
_entry.id   246f1e7fc1478cb1c44d3028dd227d74
#
_cell.length_a   1.000
_cell.length_b   1.000
_cell.length_c   1.000
_cell.angle_alpha   90.00
_cell.angle_beta   90.00
_cell.angle_gamma   90.00
#
_symmetry.space_group_name_H-M   'P 1'
#
loop_
_entity.id
_entity.type
_entity.pdbx_description
1 polymer ?
#
loop_
_entity_poly.entity_id
_entity_poly.type
_entity_poly.pdbx_seq_one_letter_code
_entity_poly.pdbx_strand_id
1 'polypeptide(L)'
;MKSVCILVQNYYEIDIRVRRKAEALVAAGYTVDVLALASSYSKSKSYILNGVNVNTLSLGKKRGSLVRYVFEYLAFFLWCFFKLAVWMGKRRYSVVDVNNLPDFLVFAGAYAKLRGAKIVFDMHEITPEFYISKYGIKEDSWLIKLLKVIEKASFNFADHVITINEPIMKLLESRGLPESKTTVIMNAVDESLFASVAGDPPAYDTTIPQEKFVMMYHGTLTYIYGLDIAIEALGKAHKDMPGAELWILGNGPEKGSLENLARKLGLEGKVKFLGNVLPQEVPQWLKRCDVGVLATRRDIFLDFSFSNKLSEYIIMDKGVISSRLKAIRHYFSEEAFAFFEPNDPSDLAKEMLLLYKNPRLRLQLVEKAKQEYAPIRWEVMKQHYLAKMGELVGNQRDAKQQSLAPTSVVVTR
;
A
#
# COMPACT_ATOMS: atom_id res chain seq x y z
N MET A 1 23.14 -8.10 -20.83
CA MET A 1 21.67 -8.12 -20.82
C MET A 1 21.17 -7.63 -19.47
N LYS A 2 20.24 -6.70 -19.40
CA LYS A 2 19.65 -6.24 -18.14
C LYS A 2 18.58 -7.24 -17.69
N SER A 3 18.92 -8.15 -16.80
CA SER A 3 17.99 -9.20 -16.34
C SER A 3 17.74 -9.10 -14.84
N VAL A 4 16.47 -9.14 -14.45
CA VAL A 4 16.01 -9.05 -13.06
C VAL A 4 15.17 -10.27 -12.72
N CYS A 5 15.41 -10.87 -11.54
CA CYS A 5 14.54 -11.90 -10.98
C CYS A 5 13.83 -11.32 -9.75
N ILE A 6 12.50 -11.40 -9.69
CA ILE A 6 11.70 -10.95 -8.57
C ILE A 6 11.17 -12.16 -7.82
N LEU A 7 11.35 -12.17 -6.50
CA LEU A 7 10.81 -13.21 -5.61
C LEU A 7 9.67 -12.62 -4.79
N VAL A 8 8.49 -13.25 -4.83
CA VAL A 8 7.33 -12.81 -4.05
C VAL A 8 6.49 -13.98 -3.59
N GLN A 9 6.31 -14.13 -2.28
CA GLN A 9 5.44 -15.18 -1.73
C GLN A 9 3.97 -14.76 -1.74
N ASN A 10 3.50 -14.37 -2.91
CA ASN A 10 2.12 -14.00 -3.17
C ASN A 10 1.72 -14.43 -4.59
N TYR A 11 0.45 -14.25 -4.93
CA TYR A 11 -0.06 -14.46 -6.28
C TYR A 11 0.27 -13.23 -7.13
N TYR A 12 1.09 -13.40 -8.16
CA TYR A 12 1.58 -12.29 -8.98
C TYR A 12 0.45 -11.51 -9.66
N GLU A 13 -0.59 -12.22 -10.11
CA GLU A 13 -1.70 -11.63 -10.86
C GLU A 13 -2.47 -10.56 -10.06
N ILE A 14 -2.53 -10.73 -8.74
CA ILE A 14 -3.29 -9.84 -7.85
C ILE A 14 -2.40 -8.92 -6.99
N ASP A 15 -1.08 -9.16 -6.96
CA ASP A 15 -0.16 -8.27 -6.27
C ASP A 15 0.24 -7.08 -7.16
N ILE A 16 -0.62 -6.07 -7.18
CA ILE A 16 -0.45 -4.87 -8.01
C ILE A 16 0.89 -4.17 -7.73
N ARG A 17 1.42 -4.24 -6.51
CA ARG A 17 2.69 -3.59 -6.12
C ARG A 17 3.87 -4.18 -6.89
N VAL A 18 4.01 -5.50 -6.82
CA VAL A 18 5.08 -6.23 -7.49
C VAL A 18 4.90 -6.20 -9.00
N ARG A 19 3.64 -6.38 -9.45
CA ARG A 19 3.31 -6.39 -10.88
C ARG A 19 3.69 -5.08 -11.56
N ARG A 20 3.35 -3.96 -10.97
CA ARG A 20 3.66 -2.62 -11.46
C ARG A 20 5.16 -2.36 -11.63
N LYS A 21 5.98 -2.78 -10.64
CA LYS A 21 7.44 -2.70 -10.69
C LYS A 21 8.00 -3.59 -11.80
N ALA A 22 7.53 -4.83 -11.90
CA ALA A 22 7.95 -5.77 -12.92
C ALA A 22 7.63 -5.28 -14.34
N GLU A 23 6.41 -4.78 -14.55
CA GLU A 23 5.96 -4.23 -15.84
C GLU A 23 6.74 -2.94 -16.20
N ALA A 24 7.06 -2.08 -15.22
CA ALA A 24 7.90 -0.91 -15.43
C ALA A 24 9.32 -1.29 -15.88
N LEU A 25 9.90 -2.34 -15.31
CA LEU A 25 11.20 -2.86 -15.75
C LEU A 25 11.14 -3.40 -17.19
N VAL A 26 10.09 -4.15 -17.53
CA VAL A 26 9.90 -4.64 -18.92
C VAL A 26 9.80 -3.48 -19.89
N ALA A 27 9.00 -2.47 -19.57
CA ALA A 27 8.86 -1.26 -20.39
C ALA A 27 10.19 -0.49 -20.54
N ALA A 28 11.10 -0.57 -19.55
CA ALA A 28 12.44 0.00 -19.58
C ALA A 28 13.48 -0.93 -20.26
N GLY A 29 13.04 -2.03 -20.92
CA GLY A 29 13.90 -2.94 -21.70
C GLY A 29 14.63 -3.99 -20.88
N TYR A 30 14.19 -4.28 -19.65
CA TYR A 30 14.72 -5.39 -18.86
C TYR A 30 14.01 -6.70 -19.20
N THR A 31 14.75 -7.81 -19.13
CA THR A 31 14.14 -9.14 -19.05
C THR A 31 13.81 -9.42 -17.59
N VAL A 32 12.53 -9.69 -17.32
CA VAL A 32 12.03 -9.88 -15.95
C VAL A 32 11.46 -11.29 -15.80
N ASP A 33 12.00 -12.04 -14.85
CA ASP A 33 11.46 -13.30 -14.39
C ASP A 33 10.91 -13.14 -12.96
N VAL A 34 9.75 -13.72 -12.68
CA VAL A 34 9.12 -13.70 -11.35
C VAL A 34 8.96 -15.10 -10.82
N LEU A 35 9.33 -15.33 -9.56
CA LEU A 35 9.02 -16.53 -8.79
C LEU A 35 7.91 -16.18 -7.78
N ALA A 36 6.73 -16.81 -7.93
CA ALA A 36 5.53 -16.49 -7.17
C ALA A 36 4.77 -17.74 -6.73
N LEU A 37 3.68 -17.59 -6.00
CA LEU A 37 2.74 -18.67 -5.70
C LEU A 37 1.74 -18.83 -6.86
N ALA A 38 1.33 -20.09 -7.11
CA ALA A 38 0.28 -20.38 -8.09
C ALA A 38 -1.08 -19.95 -7.54
N SER A 39 -1.79 -19.14 -8.32
CA SER A 39 -3.17 -18.74 -8.02
C SER A 39 -4.18 -19.74 -8.60
N SER A 40 -5.43 -19.65 -8.18
CA SER A 40 -6.55 -20.37 -8.81
C SER A 40 -6.85 -19.89 -10.24
N TYR A 41 -6.37 -18.70 -10.58
CA TYR A 41 -6.57 -18.09 -11.91
C TYR A 41 -5.61 -18.63 -12.96
N SER A 42 -4.42 -19.11 -12.56
CA SER A 42 -3.45 -19.70 -13.48
C SER A 42 -3.22 -21.16 -13.16
N LYS A 43 -3.63 -22.04 -14.07
CA LYS A 43 -3.37 -23.50 -14.00
C LYS A 43 -1.95 -23.86 -14.44
N SER A 44 -1.23 -22.95 -15.08
CA SER A 44 0.11 -23.18 -15.62
C SER A 44 1.20 -22.89 -14.58
N LYS A 45 2.21 -23.75 -14.51
CA LYS A 45 3.40 -23.54 -13.69
C LYS A 45 4.30 -22.41 -14.21
N SER A 46 4.13 -22.00 -15.46
CA SER A 46 4.80 -20.84 -16.02
C SER A 46 3.94 -20.19 -17.12
N TYR A 47 3.93 -18.87 -17.17
CA TYR A 47 3.18 -18.07 -18.15
C TYR A 47 3.86 -16.71 -18.34
N ILE A 48 3.44 -15.98 -19.38
CA ILE A 48 3.86 -14.59 -19.59
C ILE A 48 2.65 -13.68 -19.33
N LEU A 49 2.86 -12.62 -18.54
CA LEU A 49 1.86 -11.60 -18.31
C LEU A 49 2.51 -10.22 -18.49
N ASN A 50 2.02 -9.44 -19.45
CA ASN A 50 2.52 -8.11 -19.80
C ASN A 50 4.06 -8.06 -20.02
N GLY A 51 4.60 -9.10 -20.69
CA GLY A 51 6.03 -9.23 -20.97
C GLY A 51 6.88 -9.77 -19.82
N VAL A 52 6.29 -10.03 -18.66
CA VAL A 52 6.95 -10.62 -17.49
C VAL A 52 6.81 -12.14 -17.52
N ASN A 53 7.92 -12.87 -17.39
CA ASN A 53 7.92 -14.34 -17.30
C ASN A 53 7.63 -14.77 -15.87
N VAL A 54 6.46 -15.31 -15.59
CA VAL A 54 6.04 -15.75 -14.24
C VAL A 54 6.20 -17.26 -14.11
N ASN A 55 6.87 -17.68 -13.05
CA ASN A 55 6.97 -19.09 -12.65
C ASN A 55 6.38 -19.26 -11.26
N THR A 56 5.54 -20.27 -11.07
CA THR A 56 4.77 -20.43 -9.86
C THR A 56 4.98 -21.76 -9.17
N LEU A 57 4.93 -21.74 -7.83
CA LEU A 57 4.89 -22.91 -6.98
C LEU A 57 3.46 -23.12 -6.46
N SER A 58 2.93 -24.32 -6.69
CA SER A 58 1.61 -24.72 -6.17
C SER A 58 1.72 -25.05 -4.67
N LEU A 59 1.60 -24.04 -3.83
CA LEU A 59 1.44 -24.19 -2.39
C LEU A 59 0.08 -23.57 -2.03
N GLY A 60 -0.87 -24.42 -1.62
CA GLY A 60 -2.18 -23.93 -1.20
C GLY A 60 -2.06 -23.05 0.05
N LYS A 61 -2.39 -21.76 -0.04
CA LYS A 61 -2.55 -20.89 1.14
C LYS A 61 -3.76 -21.37 1.97
N LYS A 62 -3.57 -22.38 2.80
CA LYS A 62 -4.59 -22.78 3.78
C LYS A 62 -4.27 -22.07 5.10
N ARG A 63 -4.96 -20.96 5.34
CA ARG A 63 -4.88 -20.20 6.60
C ARG A 63 -5.37 -21.09 7.74
N GLY A 64 -4.50 -21.47 8.71
CA GLY A 64 -4.94 -22.36 9.78
C GLY A 64 -4.02 -22.39 11.00
N SER A 65 -2.76 -22.72 10.88
CA SER A 65 -1.84 -22.81 12.02
C SER A 65 -0.50 -22.13 11.76
N LEU A 66 0.16 -21.68 12.82
CA LEU A 66 1.49 -21.04 12.76
C LEU A 66 2.53 -21.99 12.13
N VAL A 67 2.47 -23.28 12.49
CA VAL A 67 3.37 -24.33 11.95
C VAL A 67 3.23 -24.44 10.44
N ARG A 68 2.00 -24.35 9.93
CA ARG A 68 1.76 -24.40 8.48
C ARG A 68 2.33 -23.19 7.76
N TYR A 69 2.22 -21.98 8.33
CA TYR A 69 2.85 -20.79 7.76
C TYR A 69 4.37 -20.94 7.67
N VAL A 70 5.02 -21.45 8.73
CA VAL A 70 6.46 -21.71 8.73
C VAL A 70 6.82 -22.70 7.63
N PHE A 71 6.05 -23.79 7.47
CA PHE A 71 6.27 -24.78 6.42
C PHE A 71 6.12 -24.16 5.02
N GLU A 72 5.05 -23.38 4.78
CA GLU A 72 4.82 -22.73 3.49
C GLU A 72 5.94 -21.74 3.15
N TYR A 73 6.45 -21.02 4.14
CA TYR A 73 7.57 -20.08 3.99
C TYR A 73 8.87 -20.80 3.66
N LEU A 74 9.20 -21.88 4.38
CA LEU A 74 10.41 -22.66 4.15
C LEU A 74 10.36 -23.40 2.79
N ALA A 75 9.21 -23.97 2.44
CA ALA A 75 9.04 -24.65 1.15
C ALA A 75 9.21 -23.65 -0.02
N PHE A 76 8.63 -22.45 0.07
CA PHE A 76 8.79 -21.42 -0.93
C PHE A 76 10.24 -20.92 -1.01
N PHE A 77 10.88 -20.70 0.14
CA PHE A 77 12.29 -20.31 0.23
C PHE A 77 13.21 -21.33 -0.47
N LEU A 78 13.08 -22.62 -0.14
CA LEU A 78 13.90 -23.67 -0.74
C LEU A 78 13.67 -23.78 -2.24
N TRP A 79 12.41 -23.69 -2.67
CA TRP A 79 12.08 -23.69 -4.10
C TRP A 79 12.71 -22.50 -4.83
N CYS A 80 12.60 -21.30 -4.29
CA CYS A 80 13.22 -20.10 -4.86
C CYS A 80 14.75 -20.23 -4.92
N PHE A 81 15.39 -20.72 -3.83
CA PHE A 81 16.83 -20.91 -3.78
C PHE A 81 17.34 -21.85 -4.88
N PHE A 82 16.75 -23.06 -4.99
CA PHE A 82 17.19 -24.03 -5.99
C PHE A 82 16.83 -23.59 -7.42
N LYS A 83 15.64 -23.01 -7.61
CA LYS A 83 15.22 -22.51 -8.93
C LYS A 83 16.13 -21.40 -9.41
N LEU A 84 16.43 -20.43 -8.55
CA LEU A 84 17.33 -19.34 -8.86
C LEU A 84 18.76 -19.83 -9.10
N ALA A 85 19.27 -20.78 -8.31
CA ALA A 85 20.58 -21.37 -8.51
C ALA A 85 20.71 -22.03 -9.90
N VAL A 86 19.71 -22.82 -10.31
CA VAL A 86 19.65 -23.42 -11.66
C VAL A 86 19.58 -22.33 -12.74
N TRP A 87 18.79 -21.30 -12.53
CA TRP A 87 18.64 -20.24 -13.51
C TRP A 87 19.89 -19.38 -13.66
N MET A 88 20.64 -19.11 -12.58
CA MET A 88 21.93 -18.42 -12.65
C MET A 88 22.97 -19.12 -13.51
N GLY A 89 22.85 -20.44 -13.73
CA GLY A 89 23.67 -21.19 -14.69
C GLY A 89 23.32 -20.93 -16.15
N LYS A 90 22.04 -20.62 -16.43
CA LYS A 90 21.50 -20.42 -17.78
C LYS A 90 21.31 -18.94 -18.13
N ARG A 91 20.91 -18.14 -17.16
CA ARG A 91 20.62 -16.70 -17.28
C ARG A 91 21.39 -15.97 -16.17
N ARG A 92 22.19 -14.99 -16.52
CA ARG A 92 22.90 -14.16 -15.51
C ARG A 92 21.99 -12.99 -15.11
N TYR A 93 21.34 -13.09 -13.95
CA TYR A 93 20.62 -11.95 -13.39
C TYR A 93 21.60 -10.90 -12.87
N SER A 94 21.34 -9.65 -13.22
CA SER A 94 22.07 -8.51 -12.66
C SER A 94 21.55 -8.15 -11.28
N VAL A 95 20.23 -8.28 -11.06
CA VAL A 95 19.56 -7.98 -9.80
C VAL A 95 18.59 -9.10 -9.45
N VAL A 96 18.52 -9.42 -8.16
CA VAL A 96 17.45 -10.24 -7.56
C VAL A 96 16.71 -9.34 -6.58
N ASP A 97 15.45 -9.06 -6.86
CA ASP A 97 14.55 -8.23 -6.05
C ASP A 97 13.65 -9.14 -5.21
N VAL A 98 13.79 -9.09 -3.90
CA VAL A 98 13.10 -10.00 -2.96
C VAL A 98 12.13 -9.24 -2.11
N ASN A 99 10.86 -9.54 -2.30
CA ASN A 99 9.75 -8.90 -1.58
C ASN A 99 9.43 -9.66 -0.29
N ASN A 100 9.35 -8.98 0.84
CA ASN A 100 8.89 -9.58 2.08
C ASN A 100 7.33 -9.67 2.08
N LEU A 101 6.66 -10.50 2.85
CA LEU A 101 7.07 -11.48 3.85
C LEU A 101 7.37 -12.85 3.22
N PRO A 102 8.22 -13.68 3.81
CA PRO A 102 9.01 -13.48 5.04
C PRO A 102 10.36 -12.80 4.77
N ASP A 103 10.93 -12.12 5.76
CA ASP A 103 12.17 -11.35 5.60
C ASP A 103 13.36 -12.26 5.20
N PHE A 104 13.46 -13.45 5.79
CA PHE A 104 14.53 -14.39 5.48
C PHE A 104 14.52 -14.90 4.02
N LEU A 105 13.45 -14.63 3.25
CA LEU A 105 13.40 -14.98 1.84
C LEU A 105 14.55 -14.36 1.04
N VAL A 106 15.09 -13.23 1.51
CA VAL A 106 16.23 -12.56 0.87
C VAL A 106 17.45 -13.46 0.74
N PHE A 107 17.66 -14.40 1.66
CA PHE A 107 18.76 -15.37 1.62
C PHE A 107 18.62 -16.39 0.49
N ALA A 108 17.44 -16.55 -0.12
CA ALA A 108 17.30 -17.35 -1.33
C ALA A 108 18.14 -16.80 -2.50
N GLY A 109 18.50 -15.52 -2.46
CA GLY A 109 19.42 -14.89 -3.38
C GLY A 109 20.91 -15.16 -3.14
N ALA A 110 21.29 -15.96 -2.12
CA ALA A 110 22.69 -16.12 -1.72
C ALA A 110 23.60 -16.63 -2.85
N TYR A 111 23.18 -17.67 -3.58
CA TYR A 111 23.96 -18.16 -4.71
C TYR A 111 24.05 -17.14 -5.85
N ALA A 112 22.98 -16.41 -6.12
CA ALA A 112 22.99 -15.34 -7.12
C ALA A 112 23.95 -14.21 -6.73
N LYS A 113 23.99 -13.85 -5.46
CA LYS A 113 24.94 -12.87 -4.92
C LYS A 113 26.39 -13.31 -5.11
N LEU A 114 26.71 -14.57 -4.80
CA LEU A 114 28.04 -15.14 -5.04
C LEU A 114 28.43 -15.14 -6.54
N ARG A 115 27.42 -15.16 -7.43
CA ARG A 115 27.61 -15.09 -8.88
C ARG A 115 27.61 -13.65 -9.42
N GLY A 116 27.61 -12.65 -8.54
CA GLY A 116 27.74 -11.22 -8.86
C GLY A 116 26.42 -10.47 -9.05
N ALA A 117 25.28 -11.11 -8.83
CA ALA A 117 24.00 -10.40 -8.81
C ALA A 117 23.88 -9.49 -7.58
N LYS A 118 23.26 -8.31 -7.74
CA LYS A 118 22.90 -7.45 -6.62
C LYS A 118 21.59 -7.91 -6.01
N ILE A 119 21.52 -7.93 -4.69
CA ILE A 119 20.29 -8.30 -3.96
C ILE A 119 19.61 -7.04 -3.46
N VAL A 120 18.37 -6.86 -3.91
CA VAL A 120 17.44 -5.85 -3.39
C VAL A 120 16.49 -6.53 -2.41
N PHE A 121 16.32 -5.96 -1.24
CA PHE A 121 15.31 -6.39 -0.27
C PHE A 121 14.19 -5.36 -0.22
N ASP A 122 13.04 -5.72 -0.78
CA ASP A 122 11.87 -4.84 -0.90
C ASP A 122 10.92 -5.09 0.27
N MET A 123 10.97 -4.19 1.27
CA MET A 123 10.25 -4.29 2.53
C MET A 123 8.91 -3.57 2.42
N HIS A 124 7.83 -4.32 2.22
CA HIS A 124 6.46 -3.80 2.23
C HIS A 124 5.84 -3.76 3.62
N GLU A 125 6.34 -4.59 4.53
CA GLU A 125 5.83 -4.75 5.88
C GLU A 125 6.98 -4.71 6.88
N ILE A 126 6.80 -4.04 8.01
CA ILE A 126 7.68 -4.14 9.18
C ILE A 126 7.26 -5.36 9.99
N THR A 127 7.96 -6.46 9.77
CA THR A 127 7.56 -7.80 10.25
C THR A 127 7.31 -7.87 11.75
N PRO A 128 8.17 -7.35 12.64
CA PRO A 128 7.93 -7.40 14.08
C PRO A 128 6.62 -6.70 14.49
N GLU A 129 6.39 -5.48 14.02
CA GLU A 129 5.19 -4.68 14.33
C GLU A 129 3.93 -5.31 13.75
N PHE A 130 4.01 -5.86 12.54
CA PHE A 130 2.90 -6.58 11.92
C PHE A 130 2.47 -7.79 12.77
N TYR A 131 3.41 -8.55 13.34
CA TYR A 131 3.09 -9.70 14.18
C TYR A 131 2.53 -9.27 15.56
N ILE A 132 3.04 -8.18 16.13
CA ILE A 132 2.49 -7.58 17.35
C ILE A 132 1.03 -7.17 17.11
N SER A 133 0.78 -6.37 16.08
CA SER A 133 -0.54 -5.86 15.75
C SER A 133 -1.54 -6.96 15.42
N LYS A 134 -1.15 -7.87 14.51
CA LYS A 134 -2.08 -8.88 13.96
C LYS A 134 -2.39 -10.01 14.92
N TYR A 135 -1.41 -10.44 15.71
CA TYR A 135 -1.54 -11.63 16.55
C TYR A 135 -1.53 -11.32 18.07
N GLY A 136 -1.45 -10.04 18.43
CA GLY A 136 -1.41 -9.62 19.83
C GLY A 136 -0.17 -10.13 20.59
N ILE A 137 0.94 -10.39 19.88
CA ILE A 137 2.17 -10.90 20.49
C ILE A 137 2.83 -9.77 21.26
N LYS A 138 3.26 -10.04 22.51
CA LYS A 138 3.96 -9.05 23.32
C LYS A 138 5.27 -8.63 22.69
N GLU A 139 5.59 -7.35 22.74
CA GLU A 139 6.78 -6.77 22.11
C GLU A 139 8.09 -7.34 22.68
N ASP A 140 8.12 -7.66 23.96
CA ASP A 140 9.27 -8.23 24.67
C ASP A 140 9.43 -9.74 24.49
N SER A 141 8.51 -10.40 23.77
CA SER A 141 8.55 -11.86 23.53
C SER A 141 9.79 -12.28 22.75
N TRP A 142 10.23 -13.53 23.00
CA TRP A 142 11.37 -14.12 22.29
C TRP A 142 11.14 -14.16 20.78
N LEU A 143 9.90 -14.35 20.32
CA LEU A 143 9.55 -14.38 18.90
C LEU A 143 9.77 -13.02 18.25
N ILE A 144 9.35 -11.92 18.88
CA ILE A 144 9.57 -10.58 18.34
C ILE A 144 11.06 -10.23 18.33
N LYS A 145 11.82 -10.62 19.37
CA LYS A 145 13.27 -10.47 19.37
C LYS A 145 13.94 -11.23 18.22
N LEU A 146 13.49 -12.47 17.97
CA LEU A 146 13.96 -13.27 16.83
C LEU A 146 13.63 -12.61 15.49
N LEU A 147 12.39 -12.09 15.32
CA LEU A 147 11.98 -11.40 14.09
C LEU A 147 12.84 -10.13 13.86
N LYS A 148 13.13 -9.35 14.90
CA LYS A 148 14.05 -8.19 14.83
C LYS A 148 15.48 -8.60 14.42
N VAL A 149 15.96 -9.76 14.88
CA VAL A 149 17.28 -10.30 14.46
C VAL A 149 17.26 -10.73 12.99
N ILE A 150 16.20 -11.43 12.56
CA ILE A 150 16.03 -11.84 11.15
C ILE A 150 15.91 -10.60 10.24
N GLU A 151 15.11 -9.61 10.61
CA GLU A 151 14.99 -8.32 9.90
C GLU A 151 16.38 -7.69 9.70
N LYS A 152 17.15 -7.55 10.80
CA LYS A 152 18.49 -6.98 10.77
C LYS A 152 19.46 -7.78 9.90
N ALA A 153 19.45 -9.11 10.00
CA ALA A 153 20.25 -9.98 9.16
C ALA A 153 19.87 -9.84 7.67
N SER A 154 18.57 -9.72 7.38
CA SER A 154 18.04 -9.61 6.02
C SER A 154 18.47 -8.31 5.34
N PHE A 155 18.28 -7.16 6.00
CA PHE A 155 18.72 -5.91 5.39
C PHE A 155 20.24 -5.76 5.34
N ASN A 156 20.99 -6.36 6.26
CA ASN A 156 22.46 -6.39 6.18
C ASN A 156 22.95 -7.25 5.01
N PHE A 157 22.30 -8.36 4.74
CA PHE A 157 22.64 -9.25 3.63
C PHE A 157 22.38 -8.61 2.26
N ALA A 158 21.28 -7.87 2.10
CA ALA A 158 20.93 -7.20 0.84
C ALA A 158 22.00 -6.17 0.43
N ASP A 159 22.18 -5.91 -0.86
CA ASP A 159 23.01 -4.82 -1.37
C ASP A 159 22.26 -3.49 -1.32
N HIS A 160 20.93 -3.52 -1.42
CA HIS A 160 20.06 -2.36 -1.32
C HIS A 160 18.73 -2.76 -0.68
N VAL A 161 18.10 -1.80 0.01
CA VAL A 161 16.78 -1.99 0.65
C VAL A 161 15.81 -0.96 0.09
N ILE A 162 14.63 -1.42 -0.27
CA ILE A 162 13.51 -0.57 -0.64
C ILE A 162 12.50 -0.59 0.51
N THR A 163 11.99 0.57 0.91
CA THR A 163 10.90 0.71 1.87
C THR A 163 9.73 1.46 1.25
N ILE A 164 8.54 1.33 1.86
CA ILE A 164 7.32 1.90 1.29
C ILE A 164 7.00 3.33 1.76
N ASN A 165 7.70 3.85 2.79
CA ASN A 165 7.58 5.24 3.22
C ASN A 165 8.77 5.64 4.11
N GLU A 166 8.97 6.96 4.26
CA GLU A 166 10.06 7.51 5.08
C GLU A 166 9.94 7.21 6.58
N PRO A 167 8.76 7.23 7.22
CA PRO A 167 8.65 6.84 8.62
C PRO A 167 9.14 5.40 8.90
N ILE A 168 8.89 4.46 7.97
CA ILE A 168 9.45 3.10 8.06
C ILE A 168 10.96 3.15 7.84
N MET A 169 11.47 3.89 6.86
CA MET A 169 12.90 4.06 6.64
C MET A 169 13.61 4.52 7.92
N LYS A 170 13.11 5.58 8.56
CA LYS A 170 13.65 6.11 9.82
C LYS A 170 13.60 5.10 10.97
N LEU A 171 12.53 4.31 11.04
CA LEU A 171 12.44 3.21 12.02
C LEU A 171 13.54 2.17 11.79
N LEU A 172 13.76 1.75 10.55
CA LEU A 172 14.79 0.75 10.21
C LEU A 172 16.21 1.31 10.38
N GLU A 173 16.43 2.60 10.10
CA GLU A 173 17.68 3.30 10.39
C GLU A 173 18.00 3.28 11.88
N SER A 174 17.02 3.51 12.74
CA SER A 174 17.18 3.38 14.19
C SER A 174 17.56 1.97 14.66
N ARG A 175 17.31 0.96 13.80
CA ARG A 175 17.70 -0.45 14.01
C ARG A 175 19.02 -0.81 13.34
N GLY A 176 19.66 0.15 12.67
CA GLY A 176 20.99 0.01 12.06
C GLY A 176 21.01 -0.23 10.55
N LEU A 177 19.91 0.04 9.84
CA LEU A 177 19.91 0.08 8.37
C LEU A 177 20.59 1.39 7.91
N PRO A 178 21.67 1.35 7.10
CA PRO A 178 22.32 2.58 6.61
C PRO A 178 21.40 3.33 5.62
N GLU A 179 21.29 4.65 5.78
CA GLU A 179 20.54 5.52 4.86
C GLU A 179 21.02 5.38 3.41
N SER A 180 22.35 5.35 3.19
CA SER A 180 22.97 5.21 1.86
C SER A 180 22.58 3.91 1.13
N LYS A 181 22.04 2.93 1.85
CA LYS A 181 21.61 1.62 1.34
C LYS A 181 20.10 1.56 1.12
N THR A 182 19.37 2.65 1.35
CA THR A 182 17.91 2.65 1.38
C THR A 182 17.33 3.57 0.30
N THR A 183 16.20 3.19 -0.25
CA THR A 183 15.37 4.05 -1.11
C THR A 183 13.90 3.86 -0.75
N VAL A 184 13.17 4.95 -0.67
CA VAL A 184 11.72 4.91 -0.49
C VAL A 184 11.05 4.81 -1.86
N ILE A 185 10.26 3.75 -2.05
CA ILE A 185 9.38 3.56 -3.21
C ILE A 185 7.98 3.32 -2.68
N MET A 186 7.18 4.35 -2.62
CA MET A 186 5.84 4.27 -2.06
C MET A 186 4.90 3.37 -2.87
N ASN A 187 3.96 2.74 -2.17
CA ASN A 187 2.86 2.01 -2.78
C ASN A 187 1.81 2.98 -3.33
N ALA A 188 2.20 3.79 -4.32
CA ALA A 188 1.30 4.73 -4.97
C ALA A 188 0.36 4.01 -5.95
N VAL A 189 -0.77 4.57 -6.24
CA VAL A 189 -1.76 4.02 -7.18
C VAL A 189 -1.35 4.32 -8.62
N ASP A 190 -1.66 3.42 -9.54
CA ASP A 190 -1.51 3.69 -10.97
C ASP A 190 -2.64 4.61 -11.42
N GLU A 191 -2.29 5.87 -11.69
CA GLU A 191 -3.24 6.92 -12.06
C GLU A 191 -3.95 6.63 -13.38
N SER A 192 -3.33 5.84 -14.27
CA SER A 192 -3.93 5.48 -15.55
C SER A 192 -5.26 4.72 -15.42
N LEU A 193 -5.44 3.98 -14.30
CA LEU A 193 -6.69 3.28 -13.99
C LEU A 193 -7.86 4.25 -13.73
N PHE A 194 -7.55 5.48 -13.37
CA PHE A 194 -8.53 6.53 -13.04
C PHE A 194 -8.71 7.53 -14.18
N ALA A 195 -7.76 7.61 -15.12
CA ALA A 195 -7.75 8.61 -16.18
C ALA A 195 -8.98 8.56 -17.10
N SER A 196 -9.53 7.37 -17.36
CA SER A 196 -10.72 7.20 -18.21
C SER A 196 -12.02 7.69 -17.53
N VAL A 197 -11.97 7.89 -16.24
CA VAL A 197 -13.11 8.32 -15.41
C VAL A 197 -12.89 9.71 -14.82
N ALA A 198 -11.66 10.15 -14.70
CA ALA A 198 -11.28 11.52 -14.35
C ALA A 198 -11.56 12.46 -15.54
N GLY A 199 -12.81 12.63 -15.91
CA GLY A 199 -13.26 13.74 -16.74
C GLY A 199 -13.68 14.87 -15.82
N ASP A 200 -13.85 16.08 -16.36
CA ASP A 200 -14.06 17.36 -15.69
C ASP A 200 -14.44 17.27 -14.22
N PRO A 201 -13.75 17.97 -13.32
CA PRO A 201 -14.14 18.00 -11.91
C PRO A 201 -15.67 18.21 -11.89
N PRO A 202 -16.42 17.50 -11.04
CA PRO A 202 -17.84 17.78 -10.92
C PRO A 202 -17.90 19.29 -10.69
N ALA A 203 -18.54 19.99 -11.61
CA ALA A 203 -18.83 21.40 -11.39
C ALA A 203 -19.57 21.41 -10.06
N TYR A 204 -18.89 21.85 -9.00
CA TYR A 204 -19.56 22.12 -7.74
C TYR A 204 -20.52 23.26 -8.06
N ASP A 205 -21.68 22.88 -8.54
CA ASP A 205 -22.78 23.82 -8.69
C ASP A 205 -23.23 24.19 -7.29
N THR A 206 -22.63 25.26 -6.79
CA THR A 206 -22.96 25.82 -5.47
C THR A 206 -24.39 26.37 -5.42
N THR A 207 -25.11 26.36 -6.54
CA THR A 207 -26.50 26.85 -6.66
C THR A 207 -27.52 25.73 -6.51
N ILE A 208 -27.12 24.45 -6.71
CA ILE A 208 -27.99 23.29 -6.48
C ILE A 208 -27.94 22.97 -4.98
N PRO A 209 -29.07 22.96 -4.26
CA PRO A 209 -29.12 22.43 -2.91
C PRO A 209 -28.60 20.99 -2.98
N GLN A 210 -27.52 20.67 -2.28
CA GLN A 210 -27.04 19.30 -2.18
C GLN A 210 -28.10 18.49 -1.43
N GLU A 211 -28.94 17.79 -2.17
CA GLU A 211 -29.91 16.85 -1.57
C GLU A 211 -29.19 15.77 -0.78
N LYS A 212 -27.93 15.45 -1.15
CA LYS A 212 -27.11 14.42 -0.51
C LYS A 212 -25.65 14.84 -0.39
N PHE A 213 -25.09 14.56 0.77
CA PHE A 213 -23.65 14.61 1.02
C PHE A 213 -23.15 13.19 1.27
N VAL A 214 -22.31 12.67 0.38
CA VAL A 214 -21.87 11.29 0.41
C VAL A 214 -20.45 11.17 0.93
N MET A 215 -20.31 10.60 2.12
CA MET A 215 -19.05 10.14 2.66
C MET A 215 -18.84 8.67 2.26
N MET A 216 -17.63 8.28 1.87
CA MET A 216 -17.39 6.93 1.34
C MET A 216 -16.16 6.26 1.96
N TYR A 217 -16.32 4.97 2.22
CA TYR A 217 -15.21 4.05 2.42
C TYR A 217 -15.30 2.92 1.40
N HIS A 218 -14.17 2.47 0.87
CA HIS A 218 -14.09 1.28 0.02
C HIS A 218 -12.94 0.36 0.44
N GLY A 219 -13.17 -0.95 0.39
CA GLY A 219 -12.20 -1.98 0.70
C GLY A 219 -12.70 -3.05 1.68
N THR A 220 -11.78 -3.83 2.23
CA THR A 220 -12.11 -4.92 3.15
C THR A 220 -12.67 -4.39 4.47
N LEU A 221 -13.75 -5.02 4.97
CA LEU A 221 -14.39 -4.64 6.23
C LEU A 221 -13.75 -5.43 7.37
N THR A 222 -12.67 -4.90 7.93
CA THR A 222 -11.94 -5.47 9.08
C THR A 222 -11.80 -4.46 10.19
N TYR A 223 -11.61 -4.94 11.40
CA TYR A 223 -11.49 -4.13 12.62
C TYR A 223 -10.48 -2.98 12.51
N ILE A 224 -9.35 -3.22 11.86
CA ILE A 224 -8.26 -2.24 11.75
C ILE A 224 -8.65 -0.95 11.02
N TYR A 225 -9.67 -0.98 10.17
CA TYR A 225 -10.12 0.18 9.41
C TYR A 225 -11.13 1.07 10.13
N GLY A 226 -11.56 0.69 11.36
CA GLY A 226 -12.35 1.55 12.25
C GLY A 226 -13.70 2.02 11.69
N LEU A 227 -14.38 1.18 10.89
CA LEU A 227 -15.67 1.55 10.31
C LEU A 227 -16.77 1.70 11.38
N ASP A 228 -16.64 1.02 12.50
CA ASP A 228 -17.47 1.23 13.68
C ASP A 228 -17.33 2.65 14.22
N ILE A 229 -16.10 3.20 14.26
CA ILE A 229 -15.83 4.59 14.65
C ILE A 229 -16.51 5.56 13.68
N ALA A 230 -16.47 5.28 12.36
CA ALA A 230 -17.12 6.12 11.36
C ALA A 230 -18.65 6.10 11.48
N ILE A 231 -19.25 4.92 11.78
CA ILE A 231 -20.68 4.79 12.00
C ILE A 231 -21.12 5.51 13.29
N GLU A 232 -20.35 5.36 14.38
CA GLU A 232 -20.61 6.08 15.63
C GLU A 232 -20.48 7.59 15.47
N ALA A 233 -19.49 8.07 14.71
CA ALA A 233 -19.31 9.48 14.41
C ALA A 233 -20.51 10.05 13.63
N LEU A 234 -20.99 9.32 12.61
CA LEU A 234 -22.20 9.70 11.90
C LEU A 234 -23.40 9.73 12.84
N GLY A 235 -23.52 8.74 13.74
CA GLY A 235 -24.56 8.68 14.77
C GLY A 235 -24.63 9.93 15.65
N LYS A 236 -23.46 10.52 15.94
CA LYS A 236 -23.35 11.76 16.72
C LYS A 236 -23.73 13.00 15.92
N ALA A 237 -23.36 13.06 14.63
CA ALA A 237 -23.48 14.27 13.81
C ALA A 237 -24.70 14.30 12.87
N HIS A 238 -25.38 13.17 12.63
CA HIS A 238 -26.40 13.04 11.56
C HIS A 238 -27.59 14.02 11.67
N LYS A 239 -27.93 14.47 12.87
CA LYS A 239 -29.02 15.44 13.08
C LYS A 239 -28.67 16.82 12.51
N ASP A 240 -27.39 17.17 12.55
CA ASP A 240 -26.85 18.43 12.01
C ASP A 240 -26.45 18.33 10.54
N MET A 241 -26.55 17.08 9.97
CA MET A 241 -26.25 16.76 8.58
C MET A 241 -27.39 15.95 7.94
N PRO A 242 -28.59 16.54 7.75
CA PRO A 242 -29.80 15.78 7.34
C PRO A 242 -29.65 15.04 6.01
N GLY A 243 -28.91 15.60 5.04
CA GLY A 243 -28.63 14.98 3.73
C GLY A 243 -27.41 14.06 3.68
N ALA A 244 -26.71 13.83 4.80
CA ALA A 244 -25.50 13.02 4.80
C ALA A 244 -25.78 11.52 4.78
N GLU A 245 -25.01 10.81 3.95
CA GLU A 245 -24.97 9.34 3.86
C GLU A 245 -23.52 8.84 4.00
N LEU A 246 -23.31 7.69 4.62
CA LEU A 246 -22.04 6.96 4.64
C LEU A 246 -22.18 5.71 3.77
N TRP A 247 -21.45 5.67 2.67
CA TRP A 247 -21.42 4.53 1.75
C TRP A 247 -20.22 3.65 2.03
N ILE A 248 -20.46 2.36 2.25
CA ILE A 248 -19.44 1.36 2.56
C ILE A 248 -19.43 0.32 1.45
N LEU A 249 -18.37 0.38 0.62
CA LEU A 249 -18.13 -0.54 -0.48
C LEU A 249 -17.12 -1.60 -0.04
N GLY A 250 -17.50 -2.85 -0.17
CA GLY A 250 -16.66 -3.99 0.15
C GLY A 250 -17.35 -5.04 1.00
N ASN A 251 -16.57 -6.03 1.42
CA ASN A 251 -17.01 -7.11 2.29
C ASN A 251 -15.89 -7.48 3.28
N GLY A 252 -16.23 -8.19 4.34
CA GLY A 252 -15.25 -8.63 5.32
C GLY A 252 -15.91 -9.19 6.59
N PRO A 253 -15.09 -9.68 7.53
CA PRO A 253 -15.58 -10.31 8.76
C PRO A 253 -16.43 -9.36 9.62
N GLU A 254 -16.18 -8.05 9.56
CA GLU A 254 -16.90 -7.06 10.37
C GLU A 254 -18.26 -6.63 9.80
N LYS A 255 -18.67 -7.09 8.60
CA LYS A 255 -19.88 -6.61 7.95
C LYS A 255 -21.12 -6.73 8.84
N GLY A 256 -21.34 -7.91 9.43
CA GLY A 256 -22.52 -8.15 10.26
C GLY A 256 -22.55 -7.31 11.55
N SER A 257 -21.38 -7.11 12.20
CA SER A 257 -21.27 -6.27 13.38
C SER A 257 -21.53 -4.79 13.05
N LEU A 258 -21.04 -4.31 11.91
CA LEU A 258 -21.26 -2.94 11.44
C LEU A 258 -22.70 -2.66 11.05
N GLU A 259 -23.38 -3.58 10.37
CA GLU A 259 -24.81 -3.50 10.05
C GLU A 259 -25.66 -3.44 11.33
N ASN A 260 -25.33 -4.27 12.32
CA ASN A 260 -25.99 -4.26 13.62
C ASN A 260 -25.77 -2.95 14.38
N LEU A 261 -24.57 -2.39 14.34
CA LEU A 261 -24.26 -1.09 14.94
C LEU A 261 -25.07 0.03 14.29
N ALA A 262 -25.11 0.08 12.97
CA ALA A 262 -25.90 1.07 12.23
C ALA A 262 -27.40 1.00 12.61
N ARG A 263 -27.95 -0.20 12.72
CA ARG A 263 -29.34 -0.41 13.17
C ARG A 263 -29.56 0.05 14.61
N LYS A 264 -28.66 -0.33 15.52
CA LYS A 264 -28.74 0.08 16.93
C LYS A 264 -28.72 1.61 17.11
N LEU A 265 -28.04 2.31 16.22
CA LEU A 265 -27.98 3.78 16.22
C LEU A 265 -29.08 4.46 15.39
N GLY A 266 -30.00 3.70 14.79
CA GLY A 266 -31.08 4.23 13.94
C GLY A 266 -30.59 4.85 12.62
N LEU A 267 -29.49 4.33 12.06
CA LEU A 267 -28.82 4.88 10.88
C LEU A 267 -29.04 4.04 9.59
N GLU A 268 -29.99 3.10 9.58
CA GLU A 268 -30.21 2.18 8.44
C GLU A 268 -30.46 2.91 7.11
N GLY A 269 -31.09 4.08 7.15
CA GLY A 269 -31.31 4.91 5.96
C GLY A 269 -30.10 5.76 5.56
N LYS A 270 -29.09 5.90 6.43
CA LYS A 270 -27.94 6.79 6.24
C LYS A 270 -26.62 6.04 6.04
N VAL A 271 -26.48 4.82 6.56
CA VAL A 271 -25.32 3.94 6.31
C VAL A 271 -25.72 2.91 5.26
N LYS A 272 -25.04 2.89 4.12
CA LYS A 272 -25.34 1.99 3.00
C LYS A 272 -24.19 1.02 2.76
N PHE A 273 -24.46 -0.28 2.96
CA PHE A 273 -23.52 -1.35 2.63
C PHE A 273 -23.76 -1.81 1.20
N LEU A 274 -22.86 -1.41 0.28
CA LEU A 274 -23.02 -1.60 -1.16
C LEU A 274 -22.37 -2.89 -1.69
N GLY A 275 -21.70 -3.65 -0.80
CA GLY A 275 -21.07 -4.93 -1.15
C GLY A 275 -19.78 -4.75 -1.94
N ASN A 276 -19.28 -5.87 -2.50
CA ASN A 276 -18.06 -5.85 -3.31
C ASN A 276 -18.31 -5.19 -4.66
N VAL A 277 -17.37 -4.36 -5.06
CA VAL A 277 -17.30 -3.78 -6.41
C VAL A 277 -15.99 -4.24 -7.08
N LEU A 278 -15.99 -4.34 -8.39
CA LEU A 278 -14.78 -4.67 -9.14
C LEU A 278 -13.78 -3.49 -9.08
N PRO A 279 -12.48 -3.74 -9.05
CA PRO A 279 -11.48 -2.66 -9.01
C PRO A 279 -11.66 -1.61 -10.12
N GLN A 280 -12.11 -2.04 -11.31
CA GLN A 280 -12.37 -1.17 -12.45
C GLN A 280 -13.60 -0.25 -12.25
N GLU A 281 -14.50 -0.60 -11.35
CA GLU A 281 -15.71 0.17 -11.03
C GLU A 281 -15.47 1.21 -9.93
N VAL A 282 -14.40 1.03 -9.13
CA VAL A 282 -14.07 1.92 -8.01
C VAL A 282 -14.04 3.40 -8.42
N PRO A 283 -13.40 3.80 -9.55
CA PRO A 283 -13.40 5.19 -9.97
C PRO A 283 -14.79 5.78 -10.21
N GLN A 284 -15.76 5.00 -10.75
CA GLN A 284 -17.13 5.45 -10.98
C GLN A 284 -17.88 5.68 -9.67
N TRP A 285 -17.61 4.86 -8.64
CA TRP A 285 -18.16 5.04 -7.31
C TRP A 285 -17.55 6.28 -6.63
N LEU A 286 -16.23 6.47 -6.76
CA LEU A 286 -15.55 7.64 -6.22
C LEU A 286 -16.06 8.96 -6.83
N LYS A 287 -16.48 8.98 -8.09
CA LYS A 287 -17.16 10.16 -8.67
C LYS A 287 -18.39 10.59 -7.89
N ARG A 288 -19.12 9.65 -7.30
CA ARG A 288 -20.39 9.88 -6.62
C ARG A 288 -20.24 10.31 -5.16
N CYS A 289 -19.04 10.25 -4.59
CA CYS A 289 -18.83 10.72 -3.22
C CYS A 289 -18.27 12.15 -3.19
N ASP A 290 -18.50 12.81 -2.07
CA ASP A 290 -17.94 14.13 -1.76
C ASP A 290 -16.64 14.00 -0.99
N VAL A 291 -16.57 13.03 -0.08
CA VAL A 291 -15.47 12.87 0.89
C VAL A 291 -15.16 11.39 1.11
N GLY A 292 -13.87 11.04 1.08
CA GLY A 292 -13.38 9.76 1.56
C GLY A 292 -13.19 9.74 3.06
N VAL A 293 -13.61 8.66 3.74
CA VAL A 293 -13.41 8.49 5.19
C VAL A 293 -12.49 7.32 5.47
N LEU A 294 -11.38 7.58 6.13
CA LEU A 294 -10.36 6.60 6.51
C LEU A 294 -10.14 6.63 8.03
N ALA A 295 -10.96 5.87 8.73
CA ALA A 295 -10.97 5.82 10.19
C ALA A 295 -10.01 4.76 10.76
N THR A 296 -8.90 4.49 10.06
CA THR A 296 -7.90 3.48 10.45
C THR A 296 -7.47 3.67 11.91
N ARG A 297 -7.53 2.59 12.67
CA ARG A 297 -7.10 2.60 14.07
C ARG A 297 -5.60 2.86 14.18
N ARG A 298 -5.17 3.38 15.34
CA ARG A 298 -3.75 3.52 15.66
C ARG A 298 -3.28 2.30 16.45
N ASP A 299 -2.20 1.69 15.99
CA ASP A 299 -1.39 0.76 16.74
C ASP A 299 0.08 0.84 16.28
N ILE A 300 0.96 0.00 16.84
CA ILE A 300 2.39 0.00 16.55
C ILE A 300 2.73 -0.24 15.08
N PHE A 301 1.88 -0.94 14.34
CA PHE A 301 2.04 -1.22 12.91
C PHE A 301 1.26 -0.21 12.04
N LEU A 302 -0.01 0.02 12.39
CA LEU A 302 -0.92 0.85 11.59
C LEU A 302 -0.49 2.32 11.57
N ASP A 303 0.22 2.80 12.60
CA ASP A 303 0.76 4.17 12.64
C ASP A 303 1.81 4.43 11.53
N PHE A 304 2.39 3.35 10.96
CA PHE A 304 3.28 3.40 9.80
C PHE A 304 2.58 3.07 8.47
N SER A 305 1.29 2.79 8.48
CA SER A 305 0.56 2.39 7.29
C SER A 305 0.17 3.60 6.44
N PHE A 306 0.38 3.47 5.13
CA PHE A 306 -0.10 4.42 4.12
C PHE A 306 -1.11 3.71 3.22
N SER A 307 -2.38 4.13 3.27
CA SER A 307 -3.44 3.48 2.51
C SER A 307 -3.51 4.00 1.07
N ASN A 308 -3.54 3.11 0.09
CA ASN A 308 -3.76 3.46 -1.32
C ASN A 308 -5.07 4.22 -1.56
N LYS A 309 -6.08 4.01 -0.71
CA LYS A 309 -7.36 4.73 -0.79
C LYS A 309 -7.19 6.25 -0.69
N LEU A 310 -6.19 6.73 0.09
CA LEU A 310 -5.85 8.15 0.14
C LEU A 310 -5.51 8.68 -1.25
N SER A 311 -4.61 7.99 -1.96
CA SER A 311 -4.22 8.33 -3.31
C SER A 311 -5.41 8.30 -4.27
N GLU A 312 -6.28 7.30 -4.16
CA GLU A 312 -7.47 7.14 -5.00
C GLU A 312 -8.45 8.30 -4.82
N TYR A 313 -8.69 8.75 -3.57
CA TYR A 313 -9.51 9.93 -3.31
C TYR A 313 -8.88 11.21 -3.87
N ILE A 314 -7.56 11.41 -3.67
CA ILE A 314 -6.84 12.59 -4.17
C ILE A 314 -6.91 12.65 -5.70
N ILE A 315 -6.64 11.52 -6.39
CA ILE A 315 -6.69 11.42 -7.86
C ILE A 315 -8.09 11.75 -8.39
N MET A 316 -9.13 11.41 -7.63
CA MET A 316 -10.54 11.63 -8.00
C MET A 316 -11.09 12.97 -7.47
N ASP A 317 -10.23 13.89 -7.03
CA ASP A 317 -10.59 15.22 -6.53
C ASP A 317 -11.59 15.17 -5.36
N LYS A 318 -11.41 14.24 -4.43
CA LYS A 318 -12.27 14.09 -3.26
C LYS A 318 -11.59 14.57 -1.99
N GLY A 319 -12.33 15.32 -1.17
CA GLY A 319 -11.89 15.62 0.18
C GLY A 319 -11.64 14.35 0.99
N VAL A 320 -10.75 14.42 1.96
CA VAL A 320 -10.40 13.25 2.78
C VAL A 320 -10.52 13.60 4.26
N ILE A 321 -11.22 12.75 5.01
CA ILE A 321 -11.14 12.69 6.47
C ILE A 321 -10.28 11.48 6.83
N SER A 322 -9.21 11.69 7.57
CA SER A 322 -8.25 10.64 7.90
C SER A 322 -7.85 10.62 9.36
N SER A 323 -7.66 9.43 9.91
CA SER A 323 -7.00 9.28 11.20
C SER A 323 -5.60 9.91 11.17
N ARG A 324 -5.24 10.60 12.25
CA ARG A 324 -3.94 11.25 12.45
C ARG A 324 -2.84 10.22 12.71
N LEU A 325 -2.47 9.43 11.69
CA LEU A 325 -1.41 8.43 11.77
C LEU A 325 -0.06 9.03 11.37
N LYS A 326 1.02 8.51 11.96
CA LYS A 326 2.39 9.00 11.75
C LYS A 326 2.81 9.01 10.27
N ALA A 327 2.53 7.93 9.53
CA ALA A 327 2.88 7.86 8.12
C ALA A 327 2.09 8.86 7.27
N ILE A 328 0.81 9.07 7.56
CA ILE A 328 -0.03 10.00 6.81
C ILE A 328 0.39 11.44 7.10
N ARG A 329 0.60 11.76 8.37
CA ARG A 329 1.03 13.11 8.84
C ARG A 329 2.42 13.50 8.35
N HIS A 330 3.23 12.52 7.97
CA HIS A 330 4.55 12.80 7.40
C HIS A 330 4.44 13.42 5.99
N TYR A 331 3.45 13.01 5.21
CA TYR A 331 3.27 13.44 3.82
C TYR A 331 2.22 14.52 3.64
N PHE A 332 1.24 14.62 4.55
CA PHE A 332 0.10 15.52 4.42
C PHE A 332 -0.05 16.42 5.63
N SER A 333 -0.21 17.73 5.34
CA SER A 333 -0.47 18.77 6.34
C SER A 333 -1.94 18.81 6.79
N GLU A 334 -2.23 19.62 7.80
CA GLU A 334 -3.61 19.93 8.23
C GLU A 334 -4.40 20.67 7.14
N GLU A 335 -3.71 21.27 6.17
CA GLU A 335 -4.34 21.97 5.04
C GLU A 335 -4.69 21.01 3.89
N ALA A 336 -4.22 19.76 3.93
CA ALA A 336 -4.48 18.74 2.91
C ALA A 336 -5.66 17.82 3.27
N PHE A 337 -5.81 17.50 4.55
CA PHE A 337 -6.85 16.59 5.04
C PHE A 337 -7.53 17.11 6.31
N ALA A 338 -8.79 16.76 6.48
CA ALA A 338 -9.47 16.87 7.76
C ALA A 338 -9.00 15.72 8.66
N PHE A 339 -8.10 16.02 9.60
CA PHE A 339 -7.53 15.02 10.49
C PHE A 339 -8.29 14.92 11.80
N PHE A 340 -8.55 13.70 12.25
CA PHE A 340 -9.12 13.43 13.57
C PHE A 340 -8.23 12.49 14.38
N GLU A 341 -8.36 12.53 15.72
CA GLU A 341 -7.61 11.64 16.60
C GLU A 341 -8.11 10.19 16.46
N PRO A 342 -7.19 9.23 16.18
CA PRO A 342 -7.56 7.84 15.99
C PRO A 342 -8.35 7.28 17.17
N ASN A 343 -9.37 6.47 16.89
CA ASN A 343 -10.30 5.86 17.84
C ASN A 343 -11.24 6.86 18.54
N ASP A 344 -11.32 8.12 18.13
CA ASP A 344 -12.26 9.10 18.68
C ASP A 344 -13.42 9.41 17.69
N PRO A 345 -14.60 8.78 17.88
CA PRO A 345 -15.76 9.05 17.04
C PRO A 345 -16.33 10.46 17.23
N SER A 346 -16.04 11.13 18.35
CA SER A 346 -16.52 12.49 18.59
C SER A 346 -15.70 13.50 17.80
N ASP A 347 -14.41 13.28 17.70
CA ASP A 347 -13.53 14.11 16.89
C ASP A 347 -13.80 13.90 15.39
N LEU A 348 -13.96 12.64 14.96
CA LEU A 348 -14.37 12.34 13.58
C LEU A 348 -15.74 12.98 13.23
N ALA A 349 -16.68 13.01 14.15
CA ALA A 349 -17.99 13.66 13.94
C ALA A 349 -17.86 15.16 13.69
N LYS A 350 -16.92 15.85 14.36
CA LYS A 350 -16.63 17.28 14.12
C LYS A 350 -16.10 17.50 12.71
N GLU A 351 -15.16 16.65 12.25
CA GLU A 351 -14.60 16.76 10.91
C GLU A 351 -15.63 16.44 9.82
N MET A 352 -16.49 15.45 10.03
CA MET A 352 -17.64 15.19 9.14
C MET A 352 -18.54 16.43 9.01
N LEU A 353 -18.91 17.04 10.13
CA LEU A 353 -19.76 18.21 10.17
C LEU A 353 -19.07 19.45 9.55
N LEU A 354 -17.77 19.61 9.81
CA LEU A 354 -16.96 20.68 9.24
C LEU A 354 -16.98 20.63 7.70
N LEU A 355 -16.70 19.45 7.13
CA LEU A 355 -16.68 19.30 5.68
C LEU A 355 -18.08 19.33 5.06
N TYR A 356 -19.10 18.87 5.77
CA TYR A 356 -20.49 19.01 5.33
C TYR A 356 -20.90 20.47 5.15
N LYS A 357 -20.59 21.31 6.13
CA LYS A 357 -20.97 22.73 6.15
C LYS A 357 -20.09 23.61 5.25
N ASN A 358 -18.91 23.16 4.84
CA ASN A 358 -17.91 24.02 4.18
C ASN A 358 -17.45 23.45 2.82
N PRO A 359 -18.25 23.59 1.73
CA PRO A 359 -17.85 23.12 0.40
C PRO A 359 -16.54 23.75 -0.10
N ARG A 360 -16.31 25.03 0.20
CA ARG A 360 -15.06 25.72 -0.19
C ARG A 360 -13.84 25.13 0.50
N LEU A 361 -13.95 24.76 1.77
CA LEU A 361 -12.86 24.09 2.49
C LEU A 361 -12.52 22.76 1.84
N ARG A 362 -13.53 21.96 1.42
CA ARG A 362 -13.27 20.68 0.69
C ARG A 362 -12.40 20.89 -0.55
N LEU A 363 -12.69 21.94 -1.35
CA LEU A 363 -11.88 22.26 -2.54
C LEU A 363 -10.46 22.67 -2.18
N GLN A 364 -10.27 23.47 -1.13
CA GLN A 364 -8.96 23.89 -0.65
C GLN A 364 -8.12 22.67 -0.19
N LEU A 365 -8.72 21.78 0.61
CA LEU A 365 -8.07 20.55 1.05
C LEU A 365 -7.65 19.66 -0.13
N VAL A 366 -8.53 19.49 -1.12
CA VAL A 366 -8.24 18.71 -2.33
C VAL A 366 -7.04 19.28 -3.07
N GLU A 367 -7.03 20.59 -3.31
CA GLU A 367 -5.96 21.24 -4.05
C GLU A 367 -4.61 21.11 -3.32
N LYS A 368 -4.62 21.29 -2.00
CA LYS A 368 -3.43 21.11 -1.17
C LYS A 368 -2.96 19.64 -1.15
N ALA A 369 -3.90 18.70 -1.02
CA ALA A 369 -3.60 17.27 -1.06
C ALA A 369 -2.96 16.85 -2.38
N LYS A 370 -3.42 17.38 -3.51
CA LYS A 370 -2.81 17.12 -4.84
C LYS A 370 -1.37 17.64 -4.92
N GLN A 371 -1.11 18.83 -4.38
CA GLN A 371 0.23 19.41 -4.34
C GLN A 371 1.18 18.54 -3.50
N GLU A 372 0.73 18.09 -2.32
CA GLU A 372 1.55 17.27 -1.43
C GLU A 372 1.66 15.82 -1.90
N TYR A 373 0.69 15.30 -2.68
CA TYR A 373 0.75 13.99 -3.30
C TYR A 373 1.68 13.93 -4.52
N ALA A 374 1.84 15.04 -5.25
CA ALA A 374 2.58 15.06 -6.51
C ALA A 374 3.99 14.44 -6.44
N PRO A 375 4.80 14.66 -5.39
CA PRO A 375 6.14 14.05 -5.27
C PRO A 375 6.13 12.54 -5.03
N ILE A 376 5.03 11.98 -4.51
CA ILE A 376 4.92 10.57 -4.11
C ILE A 376 4.03 9.73 -5.01
N ARG A 377 3.54 10.30 -6.11
CA ARG A 377 2.72 9.59 -7.09
C ARG A 377 3.50 8.49 -7.82
N TRP A 378 2.77 7.51 -8.39
CA TRP A 378 3.42 6.35 -9.01
C TRP A 378 4.42 6.72 -10.11
N GLU A 379 4.13 7.69 -10.96
CA GLU A 379 5.04 8.06 -12.04
C GLU A 379 6.41 8.52 -11.53
N VAL A 380 6.44 9.27 -10.41
CA VAL A 380 7.68 9.69 -9.74
C VAL A 380 8.37 8.49 -9.08
N MET A 381 7.63 7.68 -8.34
CA MET A 381 8.16 6.48 -7.69
C MET A 381 8.71 5.47 -8.68
N LYS A 382 8.06 5.33 -9.84
CA LYS A 382 8.53 4.50 -10.97
C LYS A 382 9.90 4.97 -11.46
N GLN A 383 10.08 6.28 -11.64
CA GLN A 383 11.37 6.83 -12.07
C GLN A 383 12.46 6.58 -11.03
N HIS A 384 12.19 6.78 -9.74
CA HIS A 384 13.13 6.48 -8.65
C HIS A 384 13.51 4.99 -8.63
N TYR A 385 12.52 4.10 -8.79
CA TYR A 385 12.76 2.66 -8.85
C TYR A 385 13.63 2.27 -10.05
N LEU A 386 13.31 2.76 -11.26
CA LEU A 386 14.06 2.46 -12.47
C LEU A 386 15.49 3.04 -12.42
N ALA A 387 15.66 4.24 -11.88
CA ALA A 387 16.97 4.85 -11.67
C ALA A 387 17.84 4.00 -10.73
N LYS A 388 17.29 3.56 -9.59
CA LYS A 388 17.99 2.68 -8.64
C LYS A 388 18.34 1.34 -9.26
N MET A 389 17.43 0.72 -9.98
CA MET A 389 17.71 -0.54 -10.68
C MET A 389 18.76 -0.37 -11.77
N GLY A 390 18.78 0.76 -12.48
CA GLY A 390 19.82 1.11 -13.45
C GLY A 390 21.20 1.26 -12.81
N GLU A 391 21.29 1.93 -11.67
CA GLU A 391 22.51 2.07 -10.87
C GLU A 391 23.04 0.70 -10.44
N LEU A 392 22.21 -0.16 -9.88
CA LEU A 392 22.59 -1.50 -9.41
C LEU A 392 23.05 -2.43 -10.54
N VAL A 393 22.53 -2.24 -11.74
CA VAL A 393 22.97 -2.98 -12.94
C VAL A 393 24.30 -2.44 -13.52
N GLY A 394 24.78 -1.30 -13.03
CA GLY A 394 26.05 -0.70 -13.49
C GLY A 394 25.89 0.19 -14.74
N ASN A 395 24.71 0.62 -15.07
CA ASN A 395 24.45 1.53 -16.18
C ASN A 395 24.52 2.99 -15.75
N GLN A 396 25.72 3.53 -15.61
CA GLN A 396 25.94 4.94 -15.24
C GLN A 396 25.37 5.96 -16.26
N ARG A 397 25.07 5.57 -17.48
CA ARG A 397 24.52 6.49 -18.51
C ARG A 397 23.06 6.84 -18.26
N ASP A 398 22.25 5.87 -17.83
CA ASP A 398 20.81 6.08 -17.60
C ASP A 398 20.56 6.85 -16.29
N ALA A 399 21.39 6.64 -15.27
CA ALA A 399 21.30 7.36 -14.00
C ALA A 399 21.57 8.87 -14.13
N LYS A 400 22.53 9.28 -14.97
CA LYS A 400 22.87 10.70 -15.18
C LYS A 400 21.81 11.50 -15.92
N GLN A 401 21.07 10.90 -16.83
CA GLN A 401 19.96 11.59 -17.55
C GLN A 401 18.70 11.72 -16.68
N GLN A 402 18.50 10.81 -15.72
CA GLN A 402 17.33 10.83 -14.82
C GLN A 402 17.53 11.64 -13.55
N SER A 403 18.77 11.90 -13.14
CA SER A 403 19.10 12.72 -11.95
C SER A 403 18.95 14.23 -12.16
N LEU A 404 18.56 14.68 -13.35
CA LEU A 404 18.29 16.09 -13.66
C LEU A 404 16.86 16.55 -13.37
N ALA A 405 16.00 15.69 -12.85
CA ALA A 405 14.75 16.13 -12.23
C ALA A 405 15.06 16.70 -10.82
N PRO A 406 14.51 17.85 -10.42
CA PRO A 406 14.90 18.52 -9.20
C PRO A 406 14.62 17.66 -7.97
N THR A 407 15.68 17.09 -7.42
CA THR A 407 15.69 16.46 -6.11
C THR A 407 15.86 17.57 -5.08
N SER A 408 14.92 17.69 -4.24
CA SER A 408 14.91 18.31 -2.91
C SER A 408 13.70 19.23 -2.71
N VAL A 409 12.61 18.65 -2.28
CA VAL A 409 11.78 19.35 -1.32
C VAL A 409 12.15 18.77 0.05
N VAL A 410 13.23 19.30 0.62
CA VAL A 410 13.45 19.22 2.06
C VAL A 410 12.32 20.03 2.67
N VAL A 411 11.29 19.39 3.15
CA VAL A 411 10.34 20.01 4.05
C VAL A 411 11.05 20.15 5.40
N THR A 412 11.82 21.23 5.54
CA THR A 412 12.22 21.72 6.86
C THR A 412 10.99 22.26 7.56
N ARG A 413 10.49 21.53 8.53
CA ARG A 413 9.74 22.02 9.68
C ARG A 413 10.21 21.34 10.95
#